data_3d308136a241363995f1b29dd205be61
#
_entry.id   3d308136a241363995f1b29dd205be61
#
_cell.length_a   1.000
_cell.length_b   1.000
_cell.length_c   1.000
_cell.angle_alpha   90.00
_cell.angle_beta   90.00
_cell.angle_gamma   90.00
#
_symmetry.space_group_name_H-M   'P 1'
#
loop_
_entity.id
_entity.type
_entity.pdbx_description
1 polymer ?
#
loop_
_entity_poly.entity_id
_entity_poly.type
_entity_poly.pdbx_seq_one_letter_code
_entity_poly.pdbx_strand_id
1 'polypeptide(L)'
;FTSKENVKDINVPETKKKFEKDFDLIKCNFIKFLVSHAEAYGIKSISVSGFNPFLNKGIKFQEIDYTKYDVVITNPPFSLFREFVDVMIKNGKDFLIVGPQHGIMYKETFKYIIKNKIWIGYHYHLTGFLLPDGSILPKNDNLPRSCCWFTNLPVSIRNDELILTQNYDPVKNPKYDNFDAIEVGSTTNIPYDYDGIMGVPITFLQKFNPEQFEILGLGSGDSAKEVGVGKNYRGRTDLAYTRDG
;
A
#
# COMPACT_ATOMS: atom_id res chain seq x y z
N PHE A 1 8.83 -16.94 -10.65
CA PHE A 1 8.34 -17.91 -9.67
C PHE A 1 9.01 -19.23 -9.94
N THR A 2 10.04 -19.56 -9.19
CA THR A 2 10.59 -20.89 -9.21
C THR A 2 9.71 -21.76 -8.35
N SER A 3 8.87 -22.54 -9.01
CA SER A 3 8.19 -23.65 -8.42
C SER A 3 9.23 -24.65 -7.96
N LYS A 4 9.56 -24.76 -6.74
CA LYS A 4 10.09 -26.00 -6.16
C LYS A 4 9.96 -25.99 -4.65
N GLU A 5 9.19 -26.84 -4.23
CA GLU A 5 9.07 -27.74 -3.07
C GLU A 5 9.52 -27.27 -1.69
N ASN A 6 10.31 -26.19 -1.53
CA ASN A 6 10.77 -25.77 -0.21
C ASN A 6 11.17 -24.29 -0.21
N VAL A 7 11.09 -23.68 0.93
CA VAL A 7 11.78 -22.43 1.22
C VAL A 7 13.28 -22.65 0.93
N LYS A 8 13.84 -21.86 0.03
CA LYS A 8 15.29 -21.85 -0.19
C LYS A 8 15.92 -20.74 0.61
N ASP A 9 16.77 -21.11 1.54
CA ASP A 9 17.60 -20.17 2.27
C ASP A 9 18.83 -19.77 1.44
N ILE A 10 18.99 -18.47 1.26
CA ILE A 10 20.11 -17.89 0.55
C ILE A 10 21.03 -17.26 1.60
N ASN A 11 22.18 -17.89 1.86
CA ASN A 11 23.20 -17.30 2.72
C ASN A 11 23.96 -16.22 1.94
N VAL A 12 23.67 -14.96 2.22
CA VAL A 12 24.17 -13.80 1.48
C VAL A 12 25.69 -13.66 1.48
N PRO A 13 26.43 -13.89 2.60
CA PRO A 13 27.88 -13.77 2.62
C PRO A 13 28.60 -14.78 1.70
N GLU A 14 28.12 -16.02 1.62
CA GLU A 14 28.67 -17.04 0.73
C GLU A 14 28.21 -16.89 -0.72
N THR A 15 27.05 -16.30 -0.90
CA THR A 15 26.36 -16.20 -2.18
C THR A 15 26.96 -15.15 -3.09
N LYS A 16 27.62 -14.09 -2.56
CA LYS A 16 28.29 -13.08 -3.41
C LYS A 16 29.30 -13.70 -4.40
N LYS A 17 29.95 -14.78 -4.03
CA LYS A 17 30.93 -15.52 -4.92
C LYS A 17 30.27 -16.61 -5.78
N LYS A 18 29.17 -17.20 -5.32
CA LYS A 18 28.41 -18.24 -6.02
C LYS A 18 27.29 -17.71 -6.92
N PHE A 19 26.84 -16.51 -6.67
CA PHE A 19 25.64 -15.93 -7.22
C PHE A 19 25.70 -15.66 -8.73
N GLU A 20 26.88 -15.42 -9.26
CA GLU A 20 27.03 -15.24 -10.71
C GLU A 20 26.72 -16.51 -11.51
N LYS A 21 26.83 -17.68 -10.90
CA LYS A 21 26.54 -18.97 -11.56
C LYS A 21 25.16 -19.56 -11.27
N ASP A 22 24.60 -19.32 -10.08
CA ASP A 22 23.29 -19.85 -9.66
C ASP A 22 22.13 -18.88 -9.91
N PHE A 23 22.40 -17.72 -10.47
CA PHE A 23 21.44 -16.65 -10.70
C PHE A 23 20.33 -16.99 -11.69
N ASP A 24 20.57 -17.93 -12.59
CA ASP A 24 19.57 -18.43 -13.54
C ASP A 24 18.39 -19.15 -12.87
N LEU A 25 18.52 -19.53 -11.60
CA LEU A 25 17.45 -20.18 -10.84
C LEU A 25 16.47 -19.18 -10.19
N ILE A 26 16.87 -17.90 -10.04
CA ILE A 26 16.03 -16.85 -9.44
C ILE A 26 15.74 -15.79 -10.50
N LYS A 27 14.77 -16.05 -11.34
CA LYS A 27 14.36 -15.14 -12.43
C LYS A 27 13.69 -13.83 -11.96
N CYS A 28 13.51 -13.64 -10.65
CA CYS A 28 12.86 -12.46 -10.09
C CYS A 28 13.85 -11.30 -9.89
N ASN A 29 13.71 -10.24 -10.67
CA ASN A 29 14.56 -9.05 -10.57
C ASN A 29 14.55 -8.39 -9.19
N PHE A 30 13.45 -8.54 -8.45
CA PHE A 30 13.33 -8.03 -7.11
C PHE A 30 14.22 -8.76 -6.11
N ILE A 31 14.29 -10.11 -6.19
CA ILE A 31 15.23 -10.91 -5.38
C ILE A 31 16.67 -10.56 -5.74
N LYS A 32 16.95 -10.40 -7.05
CA LYS A 32 18.27 -9.94 -7.52
C LYS A 32 18.65 -8.62 -6.88
N PHE A 33 17.77 -7.67 -6.88
CA PHE A 33 17.98 -6.37 -6.25
C PHE A 33 18.27 -6.51 -4.76
N LEU A 34 17.46 -7.24 -4.02
CA LEU A 34 17.66 -7.43 -2.57
C LEU A 34 19.01 -8.05 -2.26
N VAL A 35 19.42 -9.05 -3.03
CA VAL A 35 20.70 -9.70 -2.82
C VAL A 35 21.88 -8.80 -3.16
N SER A 36 21.80 -8.04 -4.26
CA SER A 36 22.87 -7.10 -4.64
C SER A 36 23.05 -5.97 -3.62
N HIS A 37 22.01 -5.60 -2.89
CA HIS A 37 22.01 -4.54 -1.89
C HIS A 37 21.98 -5.04 -0.44
N ALA A 38 22.11 -6.37 -0.25
CA ALA A 38 21.94 -7.00 1.06
C ALA A 38 22.84 -6.40 2.15
N GLU A 39 24.09 -6.11 1.83
CA GLU A 39 25.04 -5.52 2.76
C GLU A 39 24.62 -4.11 3.19
N ALA A 40 24.20 -3.27 2.22
CA ALA A 40 23.74 -1.92 2.48
C ALA A 40 22.48 -1.89 3.36
N TYR A 41 21.63 -2.91 3.27
CA TYR A 41 20.40 -3.04 4.06
C TYR A 41 20.56 -3.92 5.31
N GLY A 42 21.77 -4.41 5.60
CA GLY A 42 22.02 -5.29 6.74
C GLY A 42 21.35 -6.67 6.65
N ILE A 43 20.97 -7.10 5.44
CA ILE A 43 20.31 -8.39 5.23
C ILE A 43 21.32 -9.53 5.35
N LYS A 44 21.13 -10.41 6.31
CA LYS A 44 22.01 -11.56 6.57
C LYS A 44 21.61 -12.80 5.79
N SER A 45 20.31 -13.04 5.62
CA SER A 45 19.80 -14.20 4.89
C SER A 45 18.50 -13.86 4.18
N ILE A 46 18.22 -14.54 3.08
CA ILE A 46 16.98 -14.40 2.32
C ILE A 46 16.40 -15.79 2.11
N SER A 47 15.16 -16.01 2.53
CA SER A 47 14.41 -17.22 2.23
C SER A 47 13.40 -16.94 1.13
N VAL A 48 13.38 -17.77 0.10
CA VAL A 48 12.49 -17.60 -1.05
C VAL A 48 11.46 -18.72 -1.08
N SER A 49 10.19 -18.37 -1.10
CA SER A 49 9.10 -19.33 -1.24
C SER A 49 8.06 -18.86 -2.27
N GLY A 50 7.26 -19.78 -2.76
CA GLY A 50 6.15 -19.50 -3.65
C GLY A 50 5.19 -20.68 -3.76
N PHE A 51 4.00 -20.41 -4.25
CA PHE A 51 2.98 -21.43 -4.52
C PHE A 51 2.49 -21.31 -5.96
N ASN A 52 2.45 -22.44 -6.66
CA ASN A 52 1.86 -22.52 -7.99
C ASN A 52 0.49 -23.22 -7.90
N PRO A 53 -0.63 -22.49 -8.04
CA PRO A 53 -1.97 -23.04 -7.87
C PRO A 53 -2.34 -24.05 -8.96
N PHE A 54 -1.78 -23.93 -10.18
CA PHE A 54 -2.08 -24.83 -11.29
C PHE A 54 -1.46 -26.22 -11.09
N LEU A 55 -0.29 -26.27 -10.48
CA LEU A 55 0.43 -27.50 -10.20
C LEU A 55 0.23 -27.99 -8.76
N ASN A 56 -0.45 -27.24 -7.94
CA ASN A 56 -0.59 -27.45 -6.49
C ASN A 56 0.77 -27.75 -5.82
N LYS A 57 1.80 -26.99 -6.21
CA LYS A 57 3.18 -27.15 -5.71
C LYS A 57 3.68 -25.90 -5.04
N GLY A 58 4.54 -26.08 -4.03
CA GLY A 58 5.09 -25.01 -3.21
C GLY A 58 4.37 -24.87 -1.87
N ILE A 59 4.65 -23.79 -1.15
CA ILE A 59 4.09 -23.51 0.17
C ILE A 59 3.12 -22.33 0.04
N LYS A 60 1.89 -22.53 0.49
CA LYS A 60 0.92 -21.45 0.60
C LYS A 60 1.36 -20.46 1.68
N PHE A 61 1.10 -19.18 1.47
CA PHE A 61 1.51 -18.15 2.43
C PHE A 61 0.89 -18.33 3.81
N GLN A 62 -0.28 -18.98 3.91
CA GLN A 62 -0.93 -19.31 5.18
C GLN A 62 -0.19 -20.40 5.99
N GLU A 63 0.63 -21.22 5.30
CA GLU A 63 1.35 -22.36 5.86
C GLU A 63 2.81 -22.02 6.24
N ILE A 64 3.26 -20.80 5.95
CA ILE A 64 4.61 -20.35 6.25
C ILE A 64 4.73 -20.07 7.75
N ASP A 65 5.79 -20.58 8.37
CA ASP A 65 6.19 -20.23 9.73
C ASP A 65 6.91 -18.88 9.73
N TYR A 66 6.15 -17.81 9.92
CA TYR A 66 6.67 -16.44 9.91
C TYR A 66 7.54 -16.09 11.13
N THR A 67 7.59 -16.93 12.16
CA THR A 67 8.41 -16.65 13.35
C THR A 67 9.91 -16.60 13.04
N LYS A 68 10.31 -17.24 11.96
CA LYS A 68 11.70 -17.35 11.50
C LYS A 68 12.22 -16.13 10.73
N TYR A 69 11.37 -15.18 10.40
CA TYR A 69 11.70 -14.07 9.51
C TYR A 69 11.41 -12.73 10.19
N ASP A 70 12.26 -11.75 9.93
CA ASP A 70 12.09 -10.38 10.42
C ASP A 70 11.12 -9.60 9.53
N VAL A 71 11.31 -9.68 8.21
CA VAL A 71 10.54 -8.92 7.21
C VAL A 71 10.05 -9.83 6.10
N VAL A 72 8.82 -9.61 5.65
CA VAL A 72 8.23 -10.29 4.49
C VAL A 72 8.11 -9.31 3.33
N ILE A 73 8.76 -9.63 2.21
CA ILE A 73 8.72 -8.81 1.01
C ILE A 73 8.17 -9.64 -0.15
N THR A 74 7.05 -9.21 -0.75
CA THR A 74 6.39 -10.02 -1.78
C THR A 74 5.41 -9.24 -2.64
N ASN A 75 5.00 -9.89 -3.75
CA ASN A 75 3.85 -9.52 -4.56
C ASN A 75 2.80 -10.64 -4.41
N PRO A 76 1.90 -10.58 -3.43
CA PRO A 76 0.88 -11.60 -3.23
C PRO A 76 -0.16 -11.57 -4.36
N PRO A 77 -0.90 -12.67 -4.59
CA PRO A 77 -2.04 -12.64 -5.49
C PRO A 77 -3.05 -11.58 -5.04
N PHE A 78 -3.46 -10.67 -5.94
CA PHE A 78 -4.36 -9.56 -5.59
C PHE A 78 -5.73 -10.04 -5.12
N SER A 79 -6.19 -11.18 -5.59
CA SER A 79 -7.43 -11.83 -5.10
C SER A 79 -7.36 -12.23 -3.62
N LEU A 80 -6.16 -12.49 -3.09
CA LEU A 80 -5.92 -12.87 -1.70
C LEU A 80 -5.26 -11.75 -0.88
N PHE A 81 -5.19 -10.53 -1.43
CA PHE A 81 -4.50 -9.41 -0.80
C PHE A 81 -5.00 -9.12 0.63
N ARG A 82 -6.33 -9.10 0.84
CA ARG A 82 -6.92 -8.85 2.17
C ARG A 82 -6.52 -9.90 3.19
N GLU A 83 -6.57 -11.17 2.79
CA GLU A 83 -6.18 -12.29 3.63
C GLU A 83 -4.69 -12.24 3.95
N PHE A 84 -3.86 -11.93 2.95
CA PHE A 84 -2.42 -11.81 3.15
C PHE A 84 -2.07 -10.72 4.16
N VAL A 85 -2.64 -9.53 4.01
CA VAL A 85 -2.45 -8.42 4.97
C VAL A 85 -2.87 -8.84 6.39
N ASP A 86 -4.01 -9.50 6.52
CA ASP A 86 -4.51 -9.97 7.82
C ASP A 86 -3.55 -10.99 8.45
N VAL A 87 -3.00 -11.91 7.67
CA VAL A 87 -1.98 -12.87 8.14
C VAL A 87 -0.72 -12.15 8.63
N MET A 88 -0.22 -11.16 7.87
CA MET A 88 0.98 -10.40 8.29
C MET A 88 0.75 -9.66 9.60
N ILE A 89 -0.36 -8.95 9.73
CA ILE A 89 -0.69 -8.18 10.93
C ILE A 89 -0.90 -9.11 12.15
N LYS A 90 -1.61 -10.23 11.98
CA LYS A 90 -1.84 -11.20 13.05
C LYS A 90 -0.55 -11.88 13.55
N ASN A 91 0.39 -12.11 12.65
CA ASN A 91 1.70 -12.65 13.00
C ASN A 91 2.70 -11.59 13.50
N GLY A 92 2.29 -10.31 13.59
CA GLY A 92 3.16 -9.22 14.03
C GLY A 92 4.39 -9.05 13.14
N LYS A 93 4.26 -9.29 11.84
CA LYS A 93 5.40 -9.25 10.90
C LYS A 93 5.53 -7.89 10.25
N ASP A 94 6.77 -7.47 10.11
CA ASP A 94 7.12 -6.38 9.24
C ASP A 94 7.04 -6.83 7.78
N PHE A 95 6.51 -5.96 6.92
CA PHE A 95 6.33 -6.31 5.52
C PHE A 95 6.42 -5.13 4.56
N LEU A 96 6.79 -5.46 3.33
CA LEU A 96 6.72 -4.59 2.16
C LEU A 96 6.10 -5.37 1.02
N ILE A 97 4.88 -5.02 0.61
CA ILE A 97 4.11 -5.78 -0.37
C ILE A 97 3.57 -4.90 -1.48
N VAL A 98 3.52 -5.45 -2.69
CA VAL A 98 2.75 -4.85 -3.79
C VAL A 98 1.30 -5.28 -3.65
N GLY A 99 0.38 -4.35 -3.75
CA GLY A 99 -1.05 -4.64 -3.70
C GLY A 99 -1.86 -3.80 -4.67
N PRO A 100 -3.12 -4.16 -4.90
CA PRO A 100 -4.00 -3.36 -5.74
C PRO A 100 -4.23 -2.00 -5.08
N GLN A 101 -4.13 -0.93 -5.88
CA GLN A 101 -4.27 0.44 -5.38
C GLN A 101 -5.61 0.67 -4.67
N HIS A 102 -6.69 0.08 -5.20
CA HIS A 102 -8.01 0.12 -4.55
C HIS A 102 -8.09 -0.74 -3.28
N GLY A 103 -7.09 -1.61 -3.01
CA GLY A 103 -6.98 -2.35 -1.75
C GLY A 103 -6.93 -1.47 -0.52
N ILE A 104 -6.51 -0.20 -0.67
CA ILE A 104 -6.56 0.81 0.38
C ILE A 104 -7.99 1.09 0.88
N MET A 105 -8.98 0.95 -0.01
CA MET A 105 -10.40 1.18 0.29
C MET A 105 -11.13 -0.07 0.76
N TYR A 106 -10.46 -1.22 0.80
CA TYR A 106 -11.10 -2.40 1.37
C TYR A 106 -11.31 -2.21 2.87
N LYS A 107 -12.50 -2.48 3.35
CA LYS A 107 -12.87 -2.34 4.77
C LYS A 107 -11.86 -3.02 5.71
N GLU A 108 -11.42 -4.22 5.36
CA GLU A 108 -10.46 -5.01 6.14
C GLU A 108 -9.06 -4.39 6.18
N THR A 109 -8.63 -3.76 5.10
CA THR A 109 -7.34 -3.06 5.03
C THR A 109 -7.42 -1.70 5.70
N PHE A 110 -8.50 -0.95 5.42
CA PHE A 110 -8.67 0.41 5.91
C PHE A 110 -8.72 0.49 7.44
N LYS A 111 -9.33 -0.52 8.11
CA LYS A 111 -9.30 -0.61 9.59
C LYS A 111 -7.87 -0.65 10.17
N TYR A 112 -6.90 -1.22 9.42
CA TYR A 112 -5.50 -1.22 9.83
C TYR A 112 -4.81 0.11 9.54
N ILE A 113 -5.24 0.83 8.50
CA ILE A 113 -4.76 2.18 8.18
C ILE A 113 -5.17 3.16 9.28
N ILE A 114 -6.46 3.18 9.67
CA ILE A 114 -6.95 4.02 10.78
C ILE A 114 -6.18 3.72 12.08
N LYS A 115 -5.89 2.44 12.34
CA LYS A 115 -5.12 2.02 13.53
C LYS A 115 -3.62 2.23 13.41
N ASN A 116 -3.16 2.88 12.37
CA ASN A 116 -1.75 3.12 12.10
C ASN A 116 -0.90 1.84 12.10
N LYS A 117 -1.44 0.74 11.53
CA LYS A 117 -0.78 -0.58 11.43
C LYS A 117 -0.26 -0.91 10.05
N ILE A 118 -0.72 -0.19 9.03
CA ILE A 118 -0.30 -0.33 7.64
C ILE A 118 -0.44 1.03 6.95
N TRP A 119 0.43 1.31 6.02
CA TRP A 119 0.40 2.52 5.20
C TRP A 119 0.90 2.26 3.78
N ILE A 120 0.75 3.27 2.93
CA ILE A 120 1.27 3.25 1.57
C ILE A 120 2.76 3.61 1.61
N GLY A 121 3.56 2.98 0.74
CA GLY A 121 4.95 3.35 0.53
C GLY A 121 5.10 4.74 -0.09
N TYR A 122 6.33 5.11 -0.47
CA TYR A 122 6.67 6.46 -0.96
C TYR A 122 5.84 6.92 -2.16
N HIS A 123 5.38 6.01 -3.01
CA HIS A 123 4.66 6.35 -4.22
C HIS A 123 3.31 5.61 -4.29
N TYR A 124 2.24 6.38 -4.41
CA TYR A 124 0.90 5.85 -4.65
C TYR A 124 0.74 5.26 -6.05
N HIS A 125 1.53 5.76 -7.01
CA HIS A 125 1.55 5.24 -8.37
C HIS A 125 2.93 4.68 -8.69
N LEU A 126 2.99 3.46 -9.18
CA LEU A 126 4.22 2.93 -9.74
C LEU A 126 4.56 3.67 -11.03
N THR A 127 5.85 3.95 -11.21
CA THR A 127 6.35 4.78 -12.34
C THR A 127 6.84 3.95 -13.51
N GLY A 128 7.05 2.64 -13.32
CA GLY A 128 7.51 1.72 -14.36
C GLY A 128 7.71 0.31 -13.81
N PHE A 129 8.00 -0.61 -14.71
CA PHE A 129 8.33 -1.99 -14.38
C PHE A 129 9.59 -2.41 -15.12
N LEU A 130 10.50 -3.07 -14.42
CA LEU A 130 11.63 -3.75 -15.01
C LEU A 130 11.18 -5.16 -15.44
N LEU A 131 11.20 -5.43 -16.73
CA LEU A 131 10.82 -6.72 -17.28
C LEU A 131 11.95 -7.74 -17.13
N PRO A 132 11.66 -9.06 -17.24
CA PRO A 132 12.67 -10.12 -17.11
C PRO A 132 13.80 -10.04 -18.13
N ASP A 133 13.55 -9.46 -19.30
CA ASP A 133 14.55 -9.23 -20.37
C ASP A 133 15.44 -8.01 -20.12
N GLY A 134 15.23 -7.28 -19.01
CA GLY A 134 15.96 -6.07 -18.65
C GLY A 134 15.39 -4.79 -19.26
N SER A 135 14.38 -4.86 -20.10
CA SER A 135 13.70 -3.68 -20.63
C SER A 135 12.85 -3.00 -19.56
N ILE A 136 12.65 -1.70 -19.70
CA ILE A 136 11.80 -0.91 -18.79
C ILE A 136 10.52 -0.57 -19.55
N LEU A 137 9.38 -0.96 -18.96
CA LEU A 137 8.07 -0.49 -19.38
C LEU A 137 7.82 0.89 -18.76
N PRO A 138 7.86 1.97 -19.56
CA PRO A 138 7.70 3.32 -19.03
C PRO A 138 6.23 3.60 -18.66
N LYS A 139 6.01 4.67 -17.90
CA LYS A 139 4.73 5.11 -17.35
C LYS A 139 3.58 5.29 -18.38
N ASN A 140 3.86 5.33 -19.66
CA ASN A 140 2.95 5.94 -20.64
C ASN A 140 1.94 4.97 -21.26
N ASP A 141 2.20 3.67 -21.34
CA ASP A 141 1.33 2.78 -22.10
C ASP A 141 1.05 1.47 -21.36
N ASN A 142 -0.22 1.24 -21.05
CA ASN A 142 -0.77 -0.04 -20.57
C ASN A 142 -0.17 -0.64 -19.28
N LEU A 143 0.53 0.15 -18.47
CA LEU A 143 0.92 -0.30 -17.15
C LEU A 143 -0.31 -0.51 -16.27
N PRO A 144 -0.36 -1.56 -15.45
CA PRO A 144 -1.35 -1.67 -14.40
C PRO A 144 -1.11 -0.53 -13.40
N ARG A 145 -1.70 0.66 -13.69
CA ARG A 145 -1.70 1.84 -12.80
C ARG A 145 -2.44 1.56 -11.48
N SER A 146 -2.91 0.35 -11.32
CA SER A 146 -3.79 -0.07 -10.24
C SER A 146 -3.07 -0.74 -9.09
N CYS A 147 -1.75 -0.60 -8.97
CA CYS A 147 -1.01 -1.15 -7.84
C CYS A 147 -0.08 -0.14 -7.19
N CYS A 148 0.16 -0.32 -5.89
CA CYS A 148 1.08 0.46 -5.09
C CYS A 148 1.76 -0.43 -4.04
N TRP A 149 2.74 0.13 -3.33
CA TRP A 149 3.37 -0.53 -2.20
C TRP A 149 2.57 -0.30 -0.93
N PHE A 150 2.40 -1.35 -0.14
CA PHE A 150 1.90 -1.32 1.22
C PHE A 150 2.96 -1.84 2.18
N THR A 151 3.06 -1.21 3.35
CA THR A 151 4.08 -1.55 4.34
C THR A 151 3.64 -1.14 5.75
N ASN A 152 4.26 -1.74 6.76
CA ASN A 152 4.25 -1.26 8.14
C ASN A 152 5.65 -0.83 8.60
N LEU A 153 6.64 -0.89 7.69
CA LEU A 153 7.98 -0.39 7.95
C LEU A 153 8.00 1.15 7.98
N PRO A 154 8.88 1.77 8.75
CA PRO A 154 9.03 3.22 8.75
C PRO A 154 9.26 3.78 7.35
N VAL A 155 8.52 4.84 7.00
CA VAL A 155 8.67 5.61 5.76
C VAL A 155 9.01 7.03 6.15
N SER A 156 10.13 7.57 5.69
CA SER A 156 10.68 8.85 6.16
C SER A 156 9.77 10.06 5.93
N ILE A 157 8.93 10.02 4.89
CA ILE A 157 7.96 11.10 4.62
C ILE A 157 6.68 10.97 5.45
N ARG A 158 6.54 9.89 6.20
CA ARG A 158 5.39 9.67 7.05
C ARG A 158 5.58 10.38 8.37
N ASN A 159 4.51 10.95 8.86
CA ASN A 159 4.49 11.76 10.08
C ASN A 159 5.24 13.10 9.97
N ASP A 160 5.67 13.50 8.75
CA ASP A 160 6.10 14.88 8.54
C ASP A 160 4.90 15.81 8.74
N GLU A 161 5.16 16.95 9.38
CA GLU A 161 4.14 17.97 9.57
C GLU A 161 3.75 18.58 8.21
N LEU A 162 2.45 18.55 7.91
CA LEU A 162 1.90 19.24 6.75
C LEU A 162 1.85 20.75 7.02
N ILE A 163 2.62 21.50 6.25
CA ILE A 163 2.56 22.97 6.27
C ILE A 163 1.31 23.41 5.52
N LEU A 164 0.31 23.86 6.27
CA LEU A 164 -0.96 24.36 5.73
C LEU A 164 -0.83 25.86 5.47
N THR A 165 -1.16 26.29 4.25
CA THR A 165 -0.98 27.69 3.81
C THR A 165 -2.24 28.33 3.30
N GLN A 166 -3.35 27.57 3.20
CA GLN A 166 -4.62 28.06 2.67
C GLN A 166 -5.58 28.42 3.80
N ASN A 167 -6.34 29.52 3.61
CA ASN A 167 -7.48 29.82 4.46
C ASN A 167 -8.71 29.05 3.96
N TYR A 168 -9.66 28.82 4.85
CA TYR A 168 -10.97 28.34 4.48
C TYR A 168 -11.69 29.34 3.58
N ASP A 169 -12.20 28.84 2.47
CA ASP A 169 -12.99 29.60 1.51
C ASP A 169 -14.19 28.73 1.09
N PRO A 170 -15.44 29.12 1.44
CA PRO A 170 -16.61 28.29 1.15
C PRO A 170 -16.88 28.07 -0.35
N VAL A 171 -16.28 28.88 -1.23
CA VAL A 171 -16.38 28.68 -2.68
C VAL A 171 -15.39 27.62 -3.15
N LYS A 172 -14.20 27.61 -2.58
CA LYS A 172 -13.15 26.60 -2.91
C LYS A 172 -13.34 25.29 -2.17
N ASN A 173 -13.89 25.38 -0.95
CA ASN A 173 -14.14 24.27 -0.05
C ASN A 173 -15.65 24.18 0.26
N PRO A 174 -16.50 23.82 -0.71
CA PRO A 174 -17.94 23.75 -0.50
C PRO A 174 -18.29 22.67 0.52
N LYS A 175 -19.40 22.87 1.23
CA LYS A 175 -19.95 21.82 2.09
C LYS A 175 -20.56 20.70 1.26
N TYR A 176 -20.48 19.49 1.79
CA TYR A 176 -21.22 18.36 1.23
C TYR A 176 -22.71 18.49 1.56
N ASP A 177 -23.55 18.04 0.63
CA ASP A 177 -25.03 18.07 0.81
C ASP A 177 -25.52 17.00 1.78
N ASN A 178 -24.77 15.92 1.91
CA ASN A 178 -25.18 14.71 2.62
C ASN A 178 -24.28 14.34 3.82
N PHE A 179 -23.40 15.25 4.22
CA PHE A 179 -22.56 15.08 5.42
C PHE A 179 -22.02 16.43 5.88
N ASP A 180 -21.93 16.65 7.19
CA ASP A 180 -21.42 17.92 7.73
C ASP A 180 -19.89 17.97 7.64
N ALA A 181 -19.38 18.17 6.44
CA ALA A 181 -17.97 18.29 6.12
C ALA A 181 -17.80 19.20 4.89
N ILE A 182 -16.57 19.67 4.68
CA ILE A 182 -16.20 20.43 3.49
C ILE A 182 -15.41 19.56 2.50
N GLU A 183 -15.51 19.87 1.21
CA GLU A 183 -14.70 19.27 0.15
C GLU A 183 -13.31 19.91 0.12
N VAL A 184 -12.27 19.09 0.11
CA VAL A 184 -10.90 19.50 -0.10
C VAL A 184 -10.30 18.73 -1.26
N GLY A 185 -10.31 19.31 -2.45
CA GLY A 185 -9.92 18.64 -3.69
C GLY A 185 -8.45 18.26 -3.81
N SER A 186 -7.58 18.80 -2.95
CA SER A 186 -6.13 18.49 -2.92
C SER A 186 -5.59 18.62 -1.51
N THR A 187 -4.60 17.81 -1.15
CA THR A 187 -3.89 17.92 0.13
C THR A 187 -3.28 19.30 0.37
N THR A 188 -2.88 19.99 -0.69
CA THR A 188 -2.34 21.35 -0.61
C THR A 188 -3.39 22.42 -0.31
N ASN A 189 -4.67 22.08 -0.44
CA ASN A 189 -5.80 22.98 -0.22
C ASN A 189 -6.46 22.78 1.15
N ILE A 190 -5.87 21.97 2.03
CA ILE A 190 -6.34 21.83 3.41
C ILE A 190 -6.18 23.17 4.09
N PRO A 191 -7.29 23.80 4.57
CA PRO A 191 -7.23 25.09 5.25
C PRO A 191 -6.64 24.94 6.67
N TYR A 192 -5.84 25.90 7.09
CA TYR A 192 -5.24 25.88 8.42
C TYR A 192 -6.15 26.43 9.52
N ASP A 193 -7.20 27.15 9.12
CA ASP A 193 -8.15 27.85 9.99
C ASP A 193 -9.55 27.20 10.03
N TYR A 194 -9.63 25.89 9.72
CA TYR A 194 -10.88 25.13 9.74
C TYR A 194 -10.73 23.88 10.61
N ASP A 195 -11.46 23.83 11.71
CA ASP A 195 -11.42 22.75 12.69
C ASP A 195 -12.48 21.66 12.47
N GLY A 196 -13.28 21.78 11.42
CA GLY A 196 -14.34 20.83 11.09
C GLY A 196 -13.88 19.62 10.29
N ILE A 197 -14.83 18.75 9.97
CA ILE A 197 -14.54 17.54 9.17
C ILE A 197 -14.29 17.92 7.70
N MET A 198 -13.29 17.29 7.11
CA MET A 198 -12.88 17.54 5.74
C MET A 198 -12.86 16.23 4.93
N GLY A 199 -13.45 16.24 3.74
CA GLY A 199 -13.28 15.19 2.75
C GLY A 199 -12.05 15.46 1.90
N VAL A 200 -11.02 14.64 2.07
CA VAL A 200 -9.74 14.78 1.37
C VAL A 200 -9.53 13.63 0.38
N PRO A 201 -8.77 13.82 -0.72
CA PRO A 201 -8.43 12.74 -1.63
C PRO A 201 -7.71 11.59 -0.93
N ILE A 202 -7.91 10.35 -1.40
CA ILE A 202 -7.26 9.16 -0.85
C ILE A 202 -5.72 9.27 -0.85
N THR A 203 -5.15 10.08 -1.73
CA THR A 203 -3.71 10.37 -1.79
C THR A 203 -3.19 11.11 -0.55
N PHE A 204 -4.07 11.70 0.26
CA PHE A 204 -3.73 12.28 1.56
C PHE A 204 -3.02 11.25 2.47
N LEU A 205 -3.37 9.98 2.36
CA LEU A 205 -2.77 8.91 3.17
C LEU A 205 -1.25 8.77 3.01
N GLN A 206 -0.67 9.29 1.93
CA GLN A 206 0.79 9.33 1.77
C GLN A 206 1.47 10.33 2.72
N LYS A 207 0.73 11.37 3.09
CA LYS A 207 1.21 12.49 3.92
C LYS A 207 0.53 12.55 5.28
N PHE A 208 -0.22 11.51 5.62
CA PHE A 208 -0.95 11.46 6.87
C PHE A 208 -0.02 11.49 8.06
N ASN A 209 -0.22 12.48 8.92
CA ASN A 209 0.42 12.58 10.23
C ASN A 209 -0.65 12.40 11.31
N PRO A 210 -0.60 11.33 12.13
CA PRO A 210 -1.60 11.06 13.17
C PRO A 210 -1.55 12.03 14.35
N GLU A 211 -0.49 12.83 14.50
CA GLU A 211 -0.40 13.89 15.50
C GLU A 211 -1.10 15.17 15.03
N GLN A 212 -1.30 15.33 13.72
CA GLN A 212 -1.90 16.52 13.14
C GLN A 212 -3.37 16.27 12.70
N PHE A 213 -3.70 15.05 12.29
CA PHE A 213 -5.01 14.70 11.75
C PHE A 213 -5.56 13.39 12.30
N GLU A 214 -6.86 13.32 12.41
CA GLU A 214 -7.59 12.08 12.67
C GLU A 214 -8.32 11.61 11.42
N ILE A 215 -8.24 10.32 11.09
CA ILE A 215 -9.01 9.72 10.00
C ILE A 215 -10.29 9.14 10.57
N LEU A 216 -11.44 9.72 10.22
CA LEU A 216 -12.76 9.24 10.64
C LEU A 216 -13.21 8.02 9.84
N GLY A 217 -12.94 7.98 8.54
CA GLY A 217 -13.35 6.88 7.68
C GLY A 217 -13.19 7.18 6.19
N LEU A 218 -13.74 6.30 5.36
CA LEU A 218 -13.85 6.52 3.92
C LEU A 218 -15.16 7.23 3.58
N GLY A 219 -15.08 8.24 2.71
CA GLY A 219 -16.23 9.01 2.24
C GLY A 219 -17.03 8.33 1.12
N SER A 220 -16.92 7.00 0.92
CA SER A 220 -17.62 6.30 -0.14
C SER A 220 -18.06 4.89 0.24
N GLY A 221 -19.15 4.43 -0.36
CA GLY A 221 -19.68 3.08 -0.22
C GLY A 221 -20.19 2.74 1.19
N ASP A 222 -20.10 1.48 1.58
CA ASP A 222 -20.57 1.02 2.89
C ASP A 222 -19.76 1.61 4.05
N SER A 223 -18.48 1.90 3.84
CA SER A 223 -17.64 2.53 4.85
C SER A 223 -18.08 3.96 5.16
N ALA A 224 -18.55 4.71 4.17
CA ALA A 224 -19.12 6.04 4.38
C ALA A 224 -20.41 6.00 5.23
N LYS A 225 -21.23 4.98 5.04
CA LYS A 225 -22.42 4.76 5.86
C LYS A 225 -22.08 4.56 7.34
N GLU A 226 -20.96 3.88 7.63
CA GLU A 226 -20.52 3.62 9.02
C GLU A 226 -20.12 4.92 9.75
N VAL A 227 -19.62 5.91 9.02
CA VAL A 227 -19.28 7.24 9.57
C VAL A 227 -20.45 8.24 9.51
N GLY A 228 -21.63 7.82 9.05
CA GLY A 228 -22.84 8.63 9.07
C GLY A 228 -23.10 9.43 7.80
N VAL A 229 -22.41 9.16 6.69
CA VAL A 229 -22.71 9.81 5.41
C VAL A 229 -24.11 9.40 4.93
N GLY A 230 -24.96 10.40 4.67
CA GLY A 230 -26.30 10.21 4.14
C GLY A 230 -26.29 9.76 2.67
N LYS A 231 -27.46 9.39 2.16
CA LYS A 231 -27.63 9.10 0.73
C LYS A 231 -27.58 10.40 -0.09
N ASN A 232 -26.81 10.36 -1.18
CA ASN A 232 -26.79 11.44 -2.16
C ASN A 232 -27.99 11.35 -3.13
N TYR A 233 -28.09 12.29 -4.07
CA TYR A 233 -29.17 12.35 -5.08
C TYR A 233 -29.27 11.10 -5.97
N ARG A 234 -28.22 10.26 -6.05
CA ARG A 234 -28.22 8.97 -6.75
C ARG A 234 -28.59 7.79 -5.84
N GLY A 235 -28.97 8.03 -4.59
CA GLY A 235 -29.26 7.00 -3.61
C GLY A 235 -28.04 6.25 -3.06
N ARG A 236 -26.83 6.75 -3.33
CA ARG A 236 -25.55 6.16 -2.88
C ARG A 236 -25.02 6.88 -1.66
N THR A 237 -24.30 6.16 -0.81
CA THR A 237 -23.61 6.71 0.36
C THR A 237 -22.20 7.16 0.02
N ASP A 238 -22.06 8.01 -1.01
CA ASP A 238 -20.81 8.68 -1.33
C ASP A 238 -20.97 10.17 -0.97
N LEU A 239 -19.92 10.79 -0.47
CA LEU A 239 -19.87 12.24 -0.27
C LEU A 239 -20.22 12.94 -1.58
N ALA A 240 -21.13 13.87 -1.53
CA ALA A 240 -21.58 14.62 -2.71
C ALA A 240 -21.90 16.07 -2.35
N TYR A 241 -21.57 16.97 -3.25
CA TYR A 241 -21.95 18.37 -3.19
C TYR A 241 -22.44 18.85 -4.55
N THR A 242 -23.34 19.81 -4.52
CA THR A 242 -23.87 20.45 -5.72
C THR A 242 -23.03 21.67 -6.04
N ARG A 243 -22.57 21.79 -7.28
CA ARG A 243 -21.96 23.02 -7.80
C ARG A 243 -23.07 23.88 -8.38
N ASP A 244 -23.11 25.13 -7.98
CA ASP A 244 -23.94 26.12 -8.63
C ASP A 244 -23.37 26.43 -10.02
N GLY A 245 -24.08 26.01 -11.08
CA GLY A 245 -23.79 26.24 -12.49
C GLY A 245 -23.41 25.00 -13.26
#